data_2f6de0eb018db89d2d55e11d1d38fb46
#
_entry.id   2f6de0eb018db89d2d55e11d1d38fb46
#
_cell.length_a   1.000
_cell.length_b   1.000
_cell.length_c   1.000
_cell.angle_alpha   90.00
_cell.angle_beta   90.00
_cell.angle_gamma   90.00
#
_symmetry.space_group_name_H-M   'P 1'
#
loop_
_entity.id
_entity.type
_entity.pdbx_description
1 polymer ?
#
loop_
_entity_poly.entity_id
_entity_poly.type
_entity_poly.pdbx_seq_one_letter_code
_entity_poly.pdbx_strand_id
1 'polypeptide(L)'
;MIVQITDVDQHITTWVVNHRTAPLTGLAHVVTVFGNTITLWIVATLVVIALAARKHVTEAVYVGLGSLLGASLMVILKHLVRRERPPRDDRLLHIESYSFPSGHSMMTMVVYGLIAVAAYRVIPWVRAHPWSMALAPVISILVGLTRIYLGVHWTTDVLAGWLFGAVWVGLCTWVLSLWLSSRDRSDRPVSEPSDSA
;
A
#
# COMPACT_ATOMS: atom_id res chain seq x y z
N MET A 1 10.33 -13.44 16.60
CA MET A 1 10.18 -12.26 17.49
C MET A 1 8.67 -11.98 17.56
N ILE A 2 8.06 -12.22 18.72
CA ILE A 2 6.62 -12.01 18.92
C ILE A 2 6.42 -10.50 19.21
N VAL A 3 5.73 -9.81 18.33
CA VAL A 3 5.29 -8.42 18.59
C VAL A 3 4.18 -8.51 19.63
N GLN A 4 4.48 -8.10 20.86
CA GLN A 4 3.54 -8.15 21.97
C GLN A 4 2.40 -7.14 21.77
N ILE A 5 1.24 -7.48 22.33
CA ILE A 5 0.11 -6.54 22.44
C ILE A 5 0.53 -5.51 23.49
N THR A 6 0.47 -4.22 23.11
CA THR A 6 0.82 -3.12 24.00
C THR A 6 -0.39 -2.66 24.80
N ASP A 7 -0.17 -2.03 25.95
CA ASP A 7 -1.25 -1.41 26.73
C ASP A 7 -2.00 -0.36 25.89
N VAL A 8 -1.29 0.33 25.00
CA VAL A 8 -1.88 1.29 24.05
C VAL A 8 -2.83 0.59 23.09
N ASP A 9 -2.47 -0.57 22.54
CA ASP A 9 -3.34 -1.35 21.66
C ASP A 9 -4.64 -1.73 22.37
N GLN A 10 -4.54 -2.22 23.60
CA GLN A 10 -5.70 -2.63 24.41
C GLN A 10 -6.60 -1.43 24.75
N HIS A 11 -6.03 -0.33 25.22
CA HIS A 11 -6.80 0.87 25.56
C HIS A 11 -7.55 1.44 24.36
N ILE A 12 -6.88 1.57 23.20
CA ILE A 12 -7.52 2.10 22.00
C ILE A 12 -8.64 1.15 21.52
N THR A 13 -8.40 -0.16 21.50
CA THR A 13 -9.40 -1.14 21.07
C THR A 13 -10.61 -1.10 21.98
N THR A 14 -10.42 -1.13 23.31
CA THR A 14 -11.52 -1.05 24.29
C THR A 14 -12.30 0.25 24.16
N TRP A 15 -11.59 1.38 24.01
CA TRP A 15 -12.25 2.67 23.83
C TRP A 15 -13.10 2.69 22.56
N VAL A 16 -12.57 2.22 21.43
CA VAL A 16 -13.28 2.17 20.15
C VAL A 16 -14.51 1.27 20.24
N VAL A 17 -14.40 0.08 20.83
CA VAL A 17 -15.50 -0.88 20.98
C VAL A 17 -16.65 -0.27 21.77
N ASN A 18 -16.34 0.45 22.86
CA ASN A 18 -17.33 1.08 23.74
C ASN A 18 -18.00 2.33 23.12
N HIS A 19 -17.39 2.93 22.09
CA HIS A 19 -17.91 4.14 21.43
C HIS A 19 -18.42 3.89 20.00
N ARG A 20 -18.69 2.66 19.64
CA ARG A 20 -19.26 2.31 18.32
C ARG A 20 -20.69 2.83 18.18
N THR A 21 -21.00 3.30 16.97
CA THR A 21 -22.36 3.73 16.61
C THR A 21 -22.75 3.08 15.28
N ALA A 22 -24.05 2.84 15.08
CA ALA A 22 -24.54 2.21 13.85
C ALA A 22 -24.15 2.98 12.56
N PRO A 23 -24.22 4.33 12.49
CA PRO A 23 -23.79 5.07 11.30
C PRO A 23 -22.30 4.92 11.01
N LEU A 24 -21.43 5.01 12.02
CA LEU A 24 -20.00 4.85 11.85
C LEU A 24 -19.62 3.41 11.46
N THR A 25 -20.34 2.43 11.99
CA THR A 25 -20.16 1.03 11.60
C THR A 25 -20.51 0.82 10.12
N GLY A 26 -21.63 1.38 9.66
CA GLY A 26 -21.98 1.35 8.23
C GLY A 26 -20.93 2.00 7.35
N LEU A 27 -20.46 3.19 7.74
CA LEU A 27 -19.38 3.89 7.03
C LEU A 27 -18.07 3.06 6.99
N ALA A 28 -17.68 2.46 8.12
CA ALA A 28 -16.50 1.63 8.21
C ALA A 28 -16.57 0.40 7.27
N HIS A 29 -17.74 -0.23 7.15
CA HIS A 29 -17.97 -1.30 6.20
C HIS A 29 -17.83 -0.86 4.74
N VAL A 30 -18.32 0.34 4.38
CA VAL A 30 -18.18 0.88 3.03
C VAL A 30 -16.72 1.23 2.73
N VAL A 31 -16.06 1.97 3.63
CA VAL A 31 -14.67 2.42 3.41
C VAL A 31 -13.70 1.25 3.38
N THR A 32 -13.89 0.20 4.21
CA THR A 32 -12.97 -0.96 4.22
C THR A 32 -12.96 -1.73 2.89
N VAL A 33 -14.00 -1.61 2.05
CA VAL A 33 -14.07 -2.25 0.73
C VAL A 33 -12.92 -1.81 -0.18
N PHE A 34 -12.48 -0.55 -0.08
CA PHE A 34 -11.35 -0.04 -0.86
C PHE A 34 -10.01 -0.71 -0.50
N GLY A 35 -9.94 -1.38 0.66
CA GLY A 35 -8.78 -2.17 1.09
C GLY A 35 -8.95 -3.68 0.93
N ASN A 36 -10.06 -4.15 0.44
CA ASN A 36 -10.29 -5.57 0.19
C ASN A 36 -9.32 -6.11 -0.87
N THR A 37 -8.84 -7.34 -0.64
CA THR A 37 -7.91 -8.01 -1.56
C THR A 37 -8.45 -8.04 -2.99
N ILE A 38 -9.72 -8.41 -3.18
CA ILE A 38 -10.36 -8.47 -4.50
C ILE A 38 -10.38 -7.07 -5.14
N THR A 39 -10.82 -6.05 -4.41
CA THR A 39 -10.86 -4.66 -4.90
C THR A 39 -9.49 -4.18 -5.34
N LEU A 40 -8.47 -4.40 -4.53
CA LEU A 40 -7.10 -3.97 -4.84
C LEU A 40 -6.53 -4.68 -6.06
N TRP A 41 -6.78 -5.99 -6.22
CA TRP A 41 -6.35 -6.72 -7.41
C TRP A 41 -7.09 -6.29 -8.67
N ILE A 42 -8.39 -6.02 -8.59
CA ILE A 42 -9.17 -5.46 -9.70
C ILE A 42 -8.59 -4.11 -10.12
N VAL A 43 -8.40 -3.20 -9.16
CA VAL A 43 -7.85 -1.85 -9.44
C VAL A 43 -6.45 -1.94 -10.04
N ALA A 44 -5.55 -2.73 -9.43
CA ALA A 44 -4.19 -2.89 -9.93
C ALA A 44 -4.18 -3.46 -11.35
N THR A 45 -4.99 -4.50 -11.62
CA THR A 45 -5.07 -5.13 -12.94
C THR A 45 -5.60 -4.17 -13.99
N LEU A 46 -6.68 -3.41 -13.71
CA LEU A 46 -7.23 -2.43 -14.64
C LEU A 46 -6.21 -1.33 -14.97
N VAL A 47 -5.47 -0.85 -13.96
CA VAL A 47 -4.41 0.16 -14.17
C VAL A 47 -3.26 -0.42 -15.00
N VAL A 48 -2.81 -1.63 -14.72
CA VAL A 48 -1.76 -2.32 -15.51
C VAL A 48 -2.18 -2.46 -16.96
N ILE A 49 -3.41 -2.92 -17.22
CA ILE A 49 -3.96 -3.05 -18.58
C ILE A 49 -4.02 -1.67 -19.27
N ALA A 50 -4.53 -0.64 -18.58
CA ALA A 50 -4.63 0.70 -19.14
C ALA A 50 -3.26 1.31 -19.49
N LEU A 51 -2.25 1.12 -18.63
CA LEU A 51 -0.88 1.56 -18.88
C LEU A 51 -0.26 0.81 -20.06
N ALA A 52 -0.42 -0.50 -20.12
CA ALA A 52 0.11 -1.33 -21.21
C ALA A 52 -0.54 -0.97 -22.56
N ALA A 53 -1.87 -0.79 -22.59
CA ALA A 53 -2.59 -0.40 -23.80
C ALA A 53 -2.15 0.99 -24.32
N ARG A 54 -1.68 1.86 -23.43
CA ARG A 54 -1.11 3.18 -23.79
C ARG A 54 0.41 3.15 -24.00
N LYS A 55 1.01 1.95 -24.10
CA LYS A 55 2.46 1.71 -24.31
C LYS A 55 3.35 2.21 -23.15
N HIS A 56 2.80 2.48 -21.97
CA HIS A 56 3.55 2.77 -20.74
C HIS A 56 3.94 1.47 -20.03
N VAL A 57 4.70 0.62 -20.74
CA VAL A 57 5.04 -0.74 -20.28
C VAL A 57 5.86 -0.72 -18.99
N THR A 58 6.77 0.23 -18.86
CA THR A 58 7.60 0.40 -17.65
C THR A 58 6.75 0.63 -16.42
N GLU A 59 5.79 1.54 -16.50
CA GLU A 59 4.88 1.86 -15.39
C GLU A 59 3.89 0.71 -15.14
N ALA A 60 3.47 -0.01 -16.17
CA ALA A 60 2.64 -1.21 -16.03
C ALA A 60 3.39 -2.31 -15.23
N VAL A 61 4.64 -2.58 -15.58
CA VAL A 61 5.50 -3.54 -14.85
C VAL A 61 5.76 -3.06 -13.44
N TYR A 62 6.05 -1.77 -13.24
CA TYR A 62 6.27 -1.17 -11.93
C TYR A 62 5.05 -1.37 -10.99
N VAL A 63 3.84 -1.09 -11.46
CA VAL A 63 2.61 -1.28 -10.66
C VAL A 63 2.34 -2.77 -10.44
N GLY A 64 2.43 -3.60 -11.48
CA GLY A 64 2.11 -5.02 -11.41
C GLY A 64 3.07 -5.81 -10.50
N LEU A 65 4.37 -5.74 -10.78
CA LEU A 65 5.38 -6.43 -9.97
C LEU A 65 5.48 -5.84 -8.57
N GLY A 66 5.43 -4.51 -8.43
CA GLY A 66 5.47 -3.85 -7.13
C GLY A 66 4.32 -4.29 -6.22
N SER A 67 3.10 -4.42 -6.77
CA SER A 67 1.93 -4.91 -6.03
C SER A 67 2.05 -6.40 -5.68
N LEU A 68 2.49 -7.23 -6.62
CA LEU A 68 2.63 -8.67 -6.41
C LEU A 68 3.69 -8.99 -5.35
N LEU A 69 4.87 -8.39 -5.48
CA LEU A 69 5.97 -8.59 -4.52
C LEU A 69 5.64 -7.98 -3.14
N GLY A 70 4.92 -6.85 -3.11
CA GLY A 70 4.43 -6.26 -1.86
C GLY A 70 3.42 -7.17 -1.15
N ALA A 71 2.53 -7.83 -1.89
CA ALA A 71 1.61 -8.82 -1.33
C ALA A 71 2.36 -10.06 -0.79
N SER A 72 3.38 -10.53 -1.51
CA SER A 72 4.24 -11.62 -1.05
C SER A 72 4.97 -11.25 0.25
N LEU A 73 5.55 -10.06 0.31
CA LEU A 73 6.19 -9.54 1.52
C LEU A 73 5.20 -9.48 2.70
N MET A 74 3.99 -8.98 2.48
CA MET A 74 2.94 -8.93 3.50
C MET A 74 2.62 -10.33 4.05
N VAL A 75 2.50 -11.33 3.19
CA VAL A 75 2.24 -12.72 3.60
C VAL A 75 3.42 -13.27 4.42
N ILE A 76 4.65 -13.05 3.96
CA ILE A 76 5.87 -13.47 4.67
C ILE A 76 5.90 -12.86 6.09
N LEU A 77 5.69 -11.54 6.20
CA LEU A 77 5.68 -10.85 7.49
C LEU A 77 4.61 -11.42 8.44
N LYS A 78 3.40 -11.73 7.93
CA LYS A 78 2.35 -12.37 8.74
C LYS A 78 2.78 -13.70 9.32
N HIS A 79 3.41 -14.55 8.51
CA HIS A 79 3.85 -15.88 8.96
C HIS A 79 5.11 -15.85 9.84
N LEU A 80 5.94 -14.82 9.71
CA LEU A 80 7.09 -14.62 10.59
C LEU A 80 6.69 -14.15 12.00
N VAL A 81 5.75 -13.19 12.05
CA VAL A 81 5.36 -12.55 13.32
C VAL A 81 4.27 -13.33 14.06
N ARG A 82 3.30 -13.90 13.35
CA ARG A 82 2.19 -14.73 13.88
C ARG A 82 1.42 -14.10 15.04
N ARG A 83 1.25 -12.79 15.01
CA ARG A 83 0.56 -12.06 16.08
C ARG A 83 -0.93 -12.39 16.10
N GLU A 84 -1.47 -12.60 17.29
CA GLU A 84 -2.90 -12.79 17.50
C GLU A 84 -3.69 -11.49 17.30
N ARG A 85 -4.92 -11.62 16.85
CA ARG A 85 -5.86 -10.50 16.66
C ARG A 85 -6.53 -10.11 17.97
N PRO A 86 -7.18 -8.92 18.05
CA PRO A 86 -8.08 -8.58 19.14
C PRO A 86 -9.08 -9.70 19.45
N PRO A 87 -9.66 -9.76 20.66
CA PRO A 87 -10.64 -10.78 21.06
C PRO A 87 -11.79 -10.93 20.05
N ARG A 88 -12.31 -12.15 19.91
CA ARG A 88 -13.36 -12.43 18.90
C ARG A 88 -14.63 -11.62 19.16
N ASP A 89 -14.98 -11.41 20.42
CA ASP A 89 -16.18 -10.67 20.84
C ASP A 89 -16.11 -9.19 20.46
N ASP A 90 -14.91 -8.65 20.29
CA ASP A 90 -14.68 -7.27 19.85
C ASP A 90 -14.75 -7.08 18.34
N ARG A 91 -14.74 -8.18 17.55
CA ARG A 91 -14.65 -8.11 16.09
C ARG A 91 -16.02 -8.05 15.43
N LEU A 92 -16.18 -7.08 14.53
CA LEU A 92 -17.36 -7.00 13.66
C LEU A 92 -17.20 -7.79 12.34
N LEU A 93 -16.05 -8.41 12.11
CA LEU A 93 -15.75 -9.24 10.95
C LEU A 93 -15.06 -10.53 11.37
N HIS A 94 -15.40 -11.64 10.72
CA HIS A 94 -14.73 -12.92 10.93
C HIS A 94 -13.46 -13.02 10.07
N ILE A 95 -12.28 -13.08 10.71
CA ILE A 95 -10.98 -13.19 10.05
C ILE A 95 -10.09 -14.15 10.84
N GLU A 96 -9.51 -15.15 10.16
CA GLU A 96 -8.70 -16.20 10.80
C GLU A 96 -7.18 -16.01 10.63
N SER A 97 -6.75 -15.18 9.66
CA SER A 97 -5.31 -14.95 9.42
C SER A 97 -4.65 -14.14 10.54
N TYR A 98 -3.32 -14.19 10.65
CA TYR A 98 -2.54 -13.41 11.64
C TYR A 98 -2.79 -11.91 11.55
N SER A 99 -2.61 -11.23 12.70
CA SER A 99 -2.94 -9.80 12.83
C SER A 99 -1.89 -8.89 12.18
N PHE A 100 -0.60 -9.14 12.44
CA PHE A 100 0.49 -8.25 12.05
C PHE A 100 1.17 -8.66 10.73
N PRO A 101 1.50 -7.70 9.88
CA PRO A 101 0.94 -6.35 9.80
C PRO A 101 -0.50 -6.37 9.26
N SER A 102 -1.22 -5.25 9.38
CA SER A 102 -2.53 -5.10 8.75
C SER A 102 -2.43 -5.15 7.23
N GLY A 103 -3.01 -6.21 6.62
CA GLY A 103 -2.97 -6.38 5.17
C GLY A 103 -3.72 -5.27 4.43
N HIS A 104 -4.86 -4.80 4.95
CA HIS A 104 -5.60 -3.68 4.36
C HIS A 104 -4.76 -2.41 4.36
N SER A 105 -4.13 -2.05 5.49
CA SER A 105 -3.30 -0.86 5.61
C SER A 105 -2.06 -0.90 4.73
N MET A 106 -1.35 -2.05 4.73
CA MET A 106 -0.14 -2.22 3.94
C MET A 106 -0.46 -2.22 2.44
N MET A 107 -1.43 -3.02 2.00
CA MET A 107 -1.70 -3.18 0.57
C MET A 107 -2.41 -1.99 -0.06
N THR A 108 -3.23 -1.24 0.68
CA THR A 108 -3.75 0.04 0.18
C THR A 108 -2.62 1.05 -0.03
N MET A 109 -1.69 1.16 0.91
CA MET A 109 -0.52 2.03 0.76
C MET A 109 0.34 1.61 -0.44
N VAL A 110 0.59 0.31 -0.61
CA VAL A 110 1.36 -0.23 -1.74
C VAL A 110 0.65 0.05 -3.06
N VAL A 111 -0.57 -0.45 -3.25
CA VAL A 111 -1.25 -0.41 -4.55
C VAL A 111 -1.55 1.04 -4.96
N TYR A 112 -2.21 1.82 -4.09
CA TYR A 112 -2.53 3.20 -4.44
C TYR A 112 -1.29 4.10 -4.50
N GLY A 113 -0.26 3.83 -3.70
CA GLY A 113 1.01 4.53 -3.76
C GLY A 113 1.75 4.30 -5.08
N LEU A 114 1.87 3.04 -5.53
CA LEU A 114 2.47 2.71 -6.83
C LEU A 114 1.67 3.34 -7.99
N ILE A 115 0.34 3.30 -7.92
CA ILE A 115 -0.54 3.94 -8.92
C ILE A 115 -0.33 5.45 -8.94
N ALA A 116 -0.23 6.10 -7.78
CA ALA A 116 0.01 7.55 -7.69
C ALA A 116 1.34 7.94 -8.33
N VAL A 117 2.41 7.19 -8.06
CA VAL A 117 3.73 7.40 -8.69
C VAL A 117 3.66 7.17 -10.21
N ALA A 118 3.02 6.09 -10.67
CA ALA A 118 2.84 5.85 -12.09
C ALA A 118 2.03 6.97 -12.77
N ALA A 119 0.93 7.42 -12.13
CA ALA A 119 0.12 8.53 -12.63
C ALA A 119 0.91 9.84 -12.72
N TYR A 120 1.74 10.17 -11.72
CA TYR A 120 2.63 11.33 -11.76
C TYR A 120 3.59 11.29 -12.96
N ARG A 121 4.06 10.11 -13.32
CA ARG A 121 4.99 9.93 -14.44
C ARG A 121 4.32 10.08 -15.81
N VAL A 122 3.09 9.57 -15.96
CA VAL A 122 2.43 9.47 -17.28
C VAL A 122 1.33 10.50 -17.53
N ILE A 123 0.76 11.12 -16.47
CA ILE A 123 -0.37 12.05 -16.59
C ILE A 123 0.10 13.48 -16.36
N PRO A 124 0.13 14.36 -17.39
CA PRO A 124 0.58 15.74 -17.24
C PRO A 124 -0.18 16.53 -16.18
N TRP A 125 -1.48 16.28 -16.05
CA TRP A 125 -2.30 16.94 -15.03
C TRP A 125 -1.83 16.61 -13.61
N VAL A 126 -1.55 15.32 -13.30
CA VAL A 126 -1.05 14.89 -11.98
C VAL A 126 0.31 15.53 -11.69
N ARG A 127 1.16 15.65 -12.72
CA ARG A 127 2.47 16.31 -12.60
C ARG A 127 2.33 17.80 -12.30
N ALA A 128 1.35 18.47 -12.90
CA ALA A 128 1.04 19.86 -12.62
C ALA A 128 0.36 20.07 -11.25
N HIS A 129 -0.27 19.02 -10.71
CA HIS A 129 -1.00 19.04 -9.43
C HIS A 129 -0.49 17.94 -8.48
N PRO A 130 0.76 18.01 -8.00
CA PRO A 130 1.38 16.94 -7.20
C PRO A 130 0.65 16.66 -5.88
N TRP A 131 -0.12 17.61 -5.37
CA TRP A 131 -0.99 17.42 -4.21
C TRP A 131 -2.02 16.28 -4.41
N SER A 132 -2.40 15.99 -5.65
CA SER A 132 -3.33 14.89 -5.96
C SER A 132 -2.77 13.52 -5.57
N MET A 133 -1.46 13.37 -5.48
CA MET A 133 -0.83 12.13 -5.00
C MET A 133 -1.17 11.84 -3.52
N ALA A 134 -1.54 12.86 -2.74
CA ALA A 134 -1.96 12.70 -1.35
C ALA A 134 -3.24 11.85 -1.21
N LEU A 135 -4.00 11.68 -2.29
CA LEU A 135 -5.18 10.81 -2.28
C LEU A 135 -4.84 9.36 -1.90
N ALA A 136 -3.68 8.86 -2.33
CA ALA A 136 -3.24 7.49 -2.03
C ALA A 136 -3.04 7.26 -0.52
N PRO A 137 -2.21 8.03 0.21
CA PRO A 137 -2.09 7.86 1.66
C PRO A 137 -3.39 8.21 2.40
N VAL A 138 -4.20 9.16 1.93
CA VAL A 138 -5.50 9.47 2.56
C VAL A 138 -6.43 8.26 2.52
N ILE A 139 -6.60 7.62 1.36
CA ILE A 139 -7.40 6.39 1.25
C ILE A 139 -6.83 5.30 2.18
N SER A 140 -5.52 5.11 2.19
CA SER A 140 -4.88 4.10 3.02
C SER A 140 -5.10 4.36 4.52
N ILE A 141 -5.01 5.63 4.96
CA ILE A 141 -5.27 6.03 6.34
C ILE A 141 -6.73 5.74 6.71
N LEU A 142 -7.68 6.16 5.88
CA LEU A 142 -9.10 5.93 6.13
C LEU A 142 -9.40 4.43 6.23
N VAL A 143 -8.90 3.62 5.29
CA VAL A 143 -9.06 2.16 5.33
C VAL A 143 -8.41 1.56 6.58
N GLY A 144 -7.21 1.97 6.94
CA GLY A 144 -6.53 1.50 8.16
C GLY A 144 -7.31 1.81 9.43
N LEU A 145 -7.86 3.02 9.55
CA LEU A 145 -8.71 3.40 10.68
C LEU A 145 -9.96 2.52 10.79
N THR A 146 -10.55 2.11 9.66
CA THR A 146 -11.68 1.17 9.70
C THR A 146 -11.29 -0.17 10.30
N ARG A 147 -10.03 -0.62 10.17
CA ARG A 147 -9.58 -1.92 10.71
C ARG A 147 -9.49 -1.91 12.23
N ILE A 148 -9.11 -0.76 12.82
CA ILE A 148 -9.14 -0.53 14.26
C ILE A 148 -10.60 -0.47 14.72
N TYR A 149 -11.43 0.33 14.03
CA TYR A 149 -12.83 0.50 14.36
C TYR A 149 -13.62 -0.83 14.33
N LEU A 150 -13.39 -1.65 13.31
CA LEU A 150 -14.03 -2.96 13.17
C LEU A 150 -13.46 -4.01 14.15
N GLY A 151 -12.46 -3.66 14.97
CA GLY A 151 -11.87 -4.53 16.00
C GLY A 151 -11.07 -5.70 15.48
N VAL A 152 -10.64 -5.67 14.22
CA VAL A 152 -9.96 -6.80 13.59
C VAL A 152 -8.44 -6.69 13.56
N HIS A 153 -7.91 -5.51 13.89
CA HIS A 153 -6.47 -5.24 13.99
C HIS A 153 -6.16 -4.33 15.19
N TRP A 154 -5.02 -4.54 15.78
CA TRP A 154 -4.42 -3.63 16.74
C TRP A 154 -3.95 -2.35 16.04
N THR A 155 -3.90 -1.24 16.78
CA THR A 155 -3.40 0.05 16.25
C THR A 155 -1.99 -0.08 15.71
N THR A 156 -1.13 -0.80 16.40
CA THR A 156 0.26 -1.02 15.96
C THR A 156 0.37 -1.89 14.70
N ASP A 157 -0.59 -2.79 14.42
CA ASP A 157 -0.63 -3.55 13.16
C ASP A 157 -0.91 -2.62 11.97
N VAL A 158 -1.79 -1.64 12.19
CA VAL A 158 -2.18 -0.64 11.18
C VAL A 158 -1.04 0.31 10.89
N LEU A 159 -0.40 0.85 11.94
CA LEU A 159 0.77 1.72 11.81
C LEU A 159 1.93 1.03 11.09
N ALA A 160 2.22 -0.22 11.47
CA ALA A 160 3.24 -1.02 10.80
C ALA A 160 2.86 -1.28 9.33
N GLY A 161 1.60 -1.54 9.04
CA GLY A 161 1.12 -1.70 7.66
C GLY A 161 1.38 -0.46 6.81
N TRP A 162 1.04 0.72 7.29
CA TRP A 162 1.32 1.97 6.59
C TRP A 162 2.83 2.20 6.39
N LEU A 163 3.63 1.98 7.44
CA LEU A 163 5.09 2.15 7.36
C LEU A 163 5.72 1.21 6.33
N PHE A 164 5.42 -0.10 6.43
CA PHE A 164 5.97 -1.08 5.50
C PHE A 164 5.49 -0.84 4.06
N GLY A 165 4.23 -0.44 3.88
CA GLY A 165 3.71 -0.08 2.57
C GLY A 165 4.41 1.16 1.98
N ALA A 166 4.61 2.22 2.78
CA ALA A 166 5.31 3.42 2.34
C ALA A 166 6.78 3.16 2.01
N VAL A 167 7.50 2.40 2.87
CA VAL A 167 8.88 1.99 2.61
C VAL A 167 8.96 1.15 1.33
N TRP A 168 8.01 0.24 1.12
CA TRP A 168 7.97 -0.58 -0.08
C TRP A 168 7.78 0.25 -1.36
N VAL A 169 6.84 1.20 -1.37
CA VAL A 169 6.65 2.13 -2.50
C VAL A 169 7.90 2.95 -2.75
N GLY A 170 8.54 3.46 -1.69
CA GLY A 170 9.81 4.18 -1.79
C GLY A 170 10.91 3.33 -2.42
N LEU A 171 11.06 2.08 -1.99
CA LEU A 171 12.04 1.13 -2.52
C LEU A 171 11.79 0.83 -4.01
N CYS A 172 10.55 0.53 -4.39
CA CYS A 172 10.18 0.29 -5.78
C CYS A 172 10.45 1.51 -6.66
N THR A 173 10.16 2.71 -6.16
CA THR A 173 10.39 3.97 -6.88
C THR A 173 11.89 4.25 -7.03
N TRP A 174 12.68 3.98 -6.02
CA TRP A 174 14.13 4.11 -6.06
C TRP A 174 14.75 3.15 -7.08
N VAL A 175 14.36 1.86 -7.06
CA VAL A 175 14.81 0.86 -8.04
C VAL A 175 14.44 1.28 -9.45
N LEU A 176 13.22 1.77 -9.67
CA LEU A 176 12.78 2.29 -10.97
C LEU A 176 13.67 3.45 -11.44
N SER A 177 14.01 4.39 -10.54
CA SER A 177 14.85 5.53 -10.87
C SER A 177 16.27 5.12 -11.28
N LEU A 178 16.87 4.15 -10.57
CA LEU A 178 18.18 3.61 -10.90
C LEU A 178 18.17 2.93 -12.27
N TRP A 179 17.16 2.12 -12.55
CA TRP A 179 17.06 1.42 -13.81
C TRP A 179 16.92 2.38 -15.02
N LEU A 180 16.15 3.45 -14.87
CA LEU A 180 16.01 4.49 -15.90
C LEU A 180 17.31 5.26 -16.13
N SER A 181 18.01 5.62 -15.04
CA SER A 181 19.31 6.29 -15.13
C SER A 181 20.40 5.43 -15.78
N SER A 182 20.32 4.11 -15.63
CA SER A 182 21.28 3.20 -16.29
C SER A 182 21.03 3.11 -17.81
N ARG A 183 19.76 3.10 -18.22
CA ARG A 183 19.39 3.11 -19.65
C ARG A 183 19.86 4.39 -20.36
N ASP A 184 19.60 5.55 -19.76
CA ASP A 184 20.01 6.84 -20.33
C ASP A 184 21.53 6.94 -20.54
N ARG A 185 22.31 6.27 -19.68
CA ARG A 185 23.77 6.19 -19.82
C ARG A 185 24.22 5.27 -20.96
N SER A 186 23.51 4.16 -21.18
CA SER A 186 23.83 3.21 -22.26
C SER A 186 23.50 3.76 -23.65
N ASP A 187 22.54 4.65 -23.74
CA ASP A 187 22.07 5.23 -25.01
C ASP A 187 22.85 6.50 -25.42
N ARG A 188 23.80 6.98 -24.59
CA ARG A 188 24.68 8.10 -24.97
C ARG A 188 25.74 7.64 -25.95
N PRO A 189 25.87 8.24 -27.16
CA PRO A 189 26.93 7.92 -28.07
C PRO A 189 28.29 8.19 -27.42
N VAL A 190 29.21 7.25 -27.61
CA VAL A 190 30.62 7.45 -27.25
C VAL A 190 31.10 8.65 -28.07
N SER A 191 31.43 9.75 -27.43
CA SER A 191 32.06 10.88 -28.10
C SER A 191 33.38 10.41 -28.69
N GLU A 192 33.45 10.35 -30.03
CA GLU A 192 34.73 10.12 -30.72
C GLU A 192 35.72 11.18 -30.26
N PRO A 193 36.99 10.78 -29.96
CA PRO A 193 38.05 11.74 -29.73
C PRO A 193 38.17 12.62 -30.98
N SER A 194 38.05 13.93 -30.81
CA SER A 194 38.35 14.85 -31.90
C SER A 194 39.84 14.68 -32.25
N ASP A 195 40.13 14.01 -33.37
CA ASP A 195 41.44 14.07 -34.00
C ASP A 195 41.72 15.51 -34.44
N SER A 196 42.27 16.26 -33.52
CA SER A 196 42.87 17.56 -33.82
C SER A 196 44.37 17.30 -33.99
N ALA A 197 44.76 17.03 -35.23
CA ALA A 197 46.15 17.20 -35.70
C ALA A 197 46.41 18.67 -36.04
#